data_e86a1e9fb16dd3250eaa20d31ccbd14d
#
_entry.id   e86a1e9fb16dd3250eaa20d31ccbd14d
#
_cell.length_a   1.000
_cell.length_b   1.000
_cell.length_c   1.000
_cell.angle_alpha   90.00
_cell.angle_beta   90.00
_cell.angle_gamma   90.00
#
_symmetry.space_group_name_H-M   'P 1'
#
loop_
_entity.id
_entity.type
_entity.pdbx_description
1 polymer ?
#
loop_
_entity_poly.entity_id
_entity_poly.type
_entity_poly.pdbx_seq_one_letter_code
_entity_poly.pdbx_strand_id
1 'polypeptide(L)'
;MYMGLTPGICCLETFVHANGEPGMAMKITCFELPDDPALYLEPGGHELPAGWNALPADRPSMAFGSAWLREGKYLGLIVPSAVLALERNVLLNPRHPAISQVQGVQVYDFMYDPRMFER
;
A
#
# COMPACT_ATOMS: atom_id res chain seq x y z
N MET A 1 2.96 2.36 7.70
CA MET A 1 2.89 3.16 6.45
C MET A 1 2.51 2.24 5.30
N TYR A 2 1.47 2.57 4.58
CA TYR A 2 0.89 1.73 3.53
C TYR A 2 1.11 2.40 2.16
N MET A 3 1.69 1.66 1.21
CA MET A 3 2.10 2.23 -0.07
C MET A 3 1.83 1.24 -1.20
N GLY A 4 1.57 1.74 -2.41
CA GLY A 4 1.52 0.94 -3.61
C GLY A 4 2.91 0.69 -4.17
N LEU A 5 3.14 -0.50 -4.76
CA LEU A 5 4.42 -0.81 -5.39
C LEU A 5 4.56 -0.21 -6.79
N THR A 6 3.47 0.28 -7.37
CA THR A 6 3.50 1.04 -8.63
C THR A 6 2.71 2.34 -8.47
N PRO A 7 3.00 3.38 -9.26
CA PRO A 7 2.19 4.59 -9.23
C PRO A 7 0.72 4.35 -9.57
N GLY A 8 0.45 3.42 -10.49
CA GLY A 8 -0.91 3.10 -10.91
C GLY A 8 -1.76 2.56 -9.78
N ILE A 9 -1.25 1.58 -9.00
CA ILE A 9 -2.04 1.04 -7.89
C ILE A 9 -2.20 2.06 -6.77
N CYS A 10 -1.21 2.90 -6.54
CA CYS A 10 -1.30 3.98 -5.57
C CYS A 10 -2.46 4.94 -5.94
N CYS A 11 -2.59 5.29 -7.20
CA CYS A 11 -3.67 6.15 -7.70
C CYS A 11 -5.04 5.47 -7.57
N LEU A 12 -5.14 4.17 -7.90
CA LEU A 12 -6.40 3.43 -7.77
C LEU A 12 -6.86 3.33 -6.33
N GLU A 13 -5.96 2.99 -5.41
CA GLU A 13 -6.27 2.90 -3.99
C GLU A 13 -6.76 4.25 -3.45
N THR A 14 -6.10 5.32 -3.81
CA THR A 14 -6.47 6.67 -3.38
C THR A 14 -7.82 7.08 -3.97
N PHE A 15 -8.08 6.75 -5.23
CA PHE A 15 -9.36 7.04 -5.89
C PHE A 15 -10.53 6.39 -5.16
N VAL A 16 -10.37 5.12 -4.78
CA VAL A 16 -11.42 4.36 -4.10
C VAL A 16 -11.68 4.88 -2.68
N HIS A 17 -10.61 5.25 -1.96
CA HIS A 17 -10.73 5.66 -0.56
C HIS A 17 -11.05 7.13 -0.34
N ALA A 18 -10.71 7.99 -1.29
CA ALA A 18 -10.71 9.44 -1.06
C ALA A 18 -11.96 10.16 -1.53
N ASN A 19 -13.01 9.50 -2.02
CA ASN A 19 -14.16 10.19 -2.64
C ASN A 19 -13.69 11.38 -3.49
N GLY A 20 -12.65 11.15 -4.30
CA GLY A 20 -11.90 12.21 -4.95
C GLY A 20 -12.78 13.18 -5.74
N GLU A 21 -12.53 14.45 -5.56
CA GLU A 21 -13.18 15.51 -6.34
C GLU A 21 -12.36 15.77 -7.62
N PRO A 22 -13.03 15.98 -8.77
CA PRO A 22 -12.33 16.35 -9.98
C PRO A 22 -11.55 17.66 -9.78
N GLY A 23 -10.32 17.69 -10.30
CA GLY A 23 -9.50 18.88 -10.26
C GLY A 23 -8.75 19.14 -8.96
N MET A 24 -8.82 18.20 -7.99
CA MET A 24 -8.03 18.31 -6.77
C MET A 24 -6.53 18.10 -7.07
N ALA A 25 -5.71 19.08 -6.71
CA ALA A 25 -4.26 18.97 -6.83
C ALA A 25 -3.72 17.99 -5.79
N MET A 26 -2.94 17.03 -6.24
CA MET A 26 -2.37 15.97 -5.40
C MET A 26 -0.87 15.84 -5.64
N LYS A 27 -0.21 15.07 -4.79
CA LYS A 27 1.20 14.73 -4.92
C LYS A 27 1.38 13.23 -4.85
N ILE A 28 2.29 12.70 -5.67
CA ILE A 28 2.78 11.33 -5.55
C ILE A 28 4.21 11.41 -5.03
N THR A 29 4.46 10.80 -3.88
CA THR A 29 5.82 10.71 -3.34
C THR A 29 6.38 9.31 -3.62
N CYS A 30 7.54 9.28 -4.27
CA CYS A 30 8.26 8.05 -4.55
C CYS A 30 9.29 7.81 -3.45
N PHE A 31 9.27 6.60 -2.87
CA PHE A 31 10.25 6.15 -1.89
C PHE A 31 11.08 5.01 -2.46
N GLU A 32 12.35 5.00 -2.14
CA GLU A 32 13.23 3.88 -2.44
C GLU A 32 13.37 3.01 -1.20
N LEU A 33 13.08 1.73 -1.35
CA LEU A 33 13.16 0.74 -0.28
C LEU A 33 14.46 -0.06 -0.41
N PRO A 34 15.05 -0.52 0.72
CA PRO A 34 16.23 -1.38 0.63
C PRO A 34 15.93 -2.66 -0.14
N ASP A 35 16.84 -3.06 -1.01
CA ASP A 35 16.70 -4.21 -1.89
C ASP A 35 17.31 -5.46 -1.24
N ASP A 36 16.70 -5.87 -0.13
CA ASP A 36 17.07 -7.10 0.59
C ASP A 36 15.79 -7.91 0.83
N PRO A 37 15.61 -9.04 0.12
CA PRO A 37 14.40 -9.86 0.29
C PRO A 37 14.14 -10.33 1.71
N ALA A 38 15.17 -10.47 2.54
CA ALA A 38 15.03 -10.89 3.92
C ALA A 38 14.28 -9.88 4.79
N LEU A 39 14.16 -8.63 4.34
CA LEU A 39 13.46 -7.57 5.06
C LEU A 39 11.95 -7.60 4.87
N TYR A 40 11.46 -8.41 3.94
CA TYR A 40 10.05 -8.41 3.55
C TYR A 40 9.42 -9.78 3.71
N LEU A 41 8.16 -9.78 4.14
CA LEU A 41 7.30 -10.96 4.10
C LEU A 41 6.27 -10.76 2.99
N GLU A 42 6.16 -11.74 2.09
CA GLU A 42 5.11 -11.78 1.07
C GLU A 42 4.35 -13.08 1.21
N PRO A 43 3.26 -13.11 2.00
CA PRO A 43 2.50 -14.34 2.20
C PRO A 43 1.83 -14.79 0.91
N GLY A 44 1.77 -16.10 0.67
CA GLY A 44 0.96 -16.67 -0.39
C GLY A 44 -0.53 -16.43 -0.14
N GLY A 45 -1.34 -16.48 -1.18
CA GLY A 45 -2.78 -16.24 -1.04
C GLY A 45 -3.47 -17.14 -0.02
N HIS A 46 -2.98 -18.37 0.16
CA HIS A 46 -3.50 -19.33 1.15
C HIS A 46 -3.09 -18.99 2.60
N GLU A 47 -2.10 -18.14 2.79
CA GLU A 47 -1.62 -17.71 4.12
C GLU A 47 -2.36 -16.47 4.62
N LEU A 48 -3.11 -15.81 3.73
CA LEU A 48 -3.91 -14.66 4.10
C LEU A 48 -5.24 -15.10 4.70
N PRO A 49 -5.77 -14.39 5.71
CA PRO A 49 -7.03 -14.77 6.32
C PRO A 49 -8.20 -14.63 5.35
N ALA A 50 -9.23 -15.46 5.52
CA ALA A 50 -10.46 -15.31 4.76
C ALA A 50 -11.00 -13.88 4.96
N GLY A 51 -11.42 -13.24 3.87
CA GLY A 51 -11.92 -11.87 3.93
C GLY A 51 -10.84 -10.79 3.90
N TRP A 52 -9.57 -11.16 3.65
CA TRP A 52 -8.48 -10.18 3.57
C TRP A 52 -8.73 -9.09 2.53
N ASN A 53 -9.44 -9.43 1.46
CA ASN A 53 -9.74 -8.54 0.35
C ASN A 53 -11.13 -7.89 0.42
N ALA A 54 -11.78 -7.93 1.57
CA ALA A 54 -13.10 -7.31 1.73
C ALA A 54 -13.05 -5.81 1.43
N LEU A 55 -14.06 -5.32 0.72
CA LEU A 55 -14.18 -3.92 0.34
C LEU A 55 -15.49 -3.34 0.92
N PRO A 56 -15.38 -2.42 1.89
CA PRO A 56 -14.17 -1.89 2.52
C PRO A 56 -13.44 -2.91 3.40
N ALA A 57 -12.21 -2.58 3.81
CA ALA A 57 -11.41 -3.45 4.66
C ALA A 57 -12.16 -3.83 5.93
N ASP A 58 -12.05 -5.09 6.32
CA ASP A 58 -12.76 -5.67 7.45
C ASP A 58 -11.78 -6.26 8.48
N ARG A 59 -12.32 -6.75 9.59
CA ARG A 59 -11.54 -7.26 10.72
C ARG A 59 -10.44 -8.26 10.38
N PRO A 60 -10.65 -9.24 9.48
CA PRO A 60 -9.59 -10.22 9.19
C PRO A 60 -8.30 -9.58 8.66
N SER A 61 -8.39 -8.65 7.71
CA SER A 61 -7.20 -7.98 7.17
C SER A 61 -6.59 -7.02 8.19
N MET A 62 -7.40 -6.32 8.96
CA MET A 62 -6.94 -5.40 10.01
C MET A 62 -6.23 -6.15 11.13
N ALA A 63 -6.78 -7.28 11.58
CA ALA A 63 -6.18 -8.10 12.63
C ALA A 63 -4.85 -8.71 12.16
N PHE A 64 -4.79 -9.18 10.92
CA PHE A 64 -3.56 -9.72 10.34
C PHE A 64 -2.45 -8.68 10.30
N GLY A 65 -2.74 -7.47 9.81
CA GLY A 65 -1.78 -6.38 9.74
C GLY A 65 -1.31 -5.93 11.12
N SER A 66 -2.22 -5.83 12.08
CA SER A 66 -1.89 -5.43 13.45
C SER A 66 -0.99 -6.46 14.15
N ALA A 67 -1.28 -7.75 13.96
CA ALA A 67 -0.46 -8.82 14.51
C ALA A 67 0.95 -8.79 13.92
N TRP A 68 1.04 -8.59 12.61
CA TRP A 68 2.31 -8.49 11.91
C TRP A 68 3.15 -7.32 12.43
N LEU A 69 2.54 -6.16 12.62
CA LEU A 69 3.22 -4.98 13.16
C LEU A 69 3.76 -5.24 14.57
N ARG A 70 2.98 -5.92 15.41
CA ARG A 70 3.40 -6.24 16.79
C ARG A 70 4.58 -7.20 16.83
N GLU A 71 4.67 -8.14 15.91
CA GLU A 71 5.81 -9.05 15.82
C GLU A 71 7.12 -8.31 15.52
N GLY A 72 7.06 -7.28 14.68
CA GLY A 72 8.20 -6.44 14.34
C GLY A 72 9.34 -7.15 13.63
N LYS A 73 9.09 -8.32 13.04
CA LYS A 73 10.13 -9.18 12.46
C LYS A 73 10.67 -8.66 11.13
N TYR A 74 9.82 -8.05 10.31
CA TYR A 74 10.17 -7.57 8.97
C TYR A 74 9.96 -6.06 8.86
N LEU A 75 10.71 -5.45 7.94
CA LEU A 75 10.49 -4.05 7.58
C LEU A 75 9.17 -3.88 6.85
N GLY A 76 8.85 -4.79 5.93
CA GLY A 76 7.67 -4.66 5.08
C GLY A 76 6.87 -5.95 4.93
N LEU A 77 5.56 -5.78 4.79
CA LEU A 77 4.61 -6.84 4.46
C LEU A 77 4.05 -6.52 3.07
N ILE A 78 4.32 -7.39 2.10
CA ILE A 78 3.85 -7.23 0.73
C ILE A 78 2.60 -8.08 0.55
N VAL A 79 1.51 -7.43 0.16
CA VAL A 79 0.21 -8.09 -0.03
C VAL A 79 -0.40 -7.69 -1.37
N PRO A 80 -1.24 -8.54 -1.97
CA PRO A 80 -1.98 -8.12 -3.15
C PRO A 80 -2.95 -6.99 -2.80
N SER A 81 -3.22 -6.11 -3.76
CA SER A 81 -4.21 -5.05 -3.58
C SER A 81 -5.61 -5.66 -3.57
N ALA A 82 -6.47 -5.23 -2.64
CA ALA A 82 -7.87 -5.60 -2.64
C ALA A 82 -8.64 -4.93 -3.80
N VAL A 83 -8.14 -3.81 -4.31
CA VAL A 83 -8.74 -3.09 -5.44
C VAL A 83 -8.42 -3.76 -6.78
N LEU A 84 -7.17 -4.21 -6.94
CA LEU A 84 -6.70 -4.90 -8.14
C LEU A 84 -5.66 -5.95 -7.75
N ALA A 85 -6.07 -7.22 -7.68
CA ALA A 85 -5.23 -8.30 -7.14
C ALA A 85 -3.97 -8.59 -7.96
N LEU A 86 -3.88 -8.09 -9.20
CA LEU A 86 -2.68 -8.18 -10.02
C LEU A 86 -1.57 -7.23 -9.56
N GLU A 87 -1.92 -6.26 -8.75
CA GLU A 87 -1.00 -5.28 -8.19
C GLU A 87 -0.77 -5.56 -6.71
N ARG A 88 0.33 -5.02 -6.18
CA ARG A 88 0.73 -5.27 -4.80
C ARG A 88 0.92 -3.96 -4.05
N ASN A 89 0.68 -4.03 -2.75
CA ASN A 89 0.93 -2.97 -1.81
C ASN A 89 1.96 -3.43 -0.78
N VAL A 90 2.60 -2.51 -0.12
CA VAL A 90 3.51 -2.80 0.99
C VAL A 90 3.08 -2.02 2.22
N LEU A 91 3.03 -2.73 3.35
CA LEU A 91 2.87 -2.13 4.67
C LEU A 91 4.25 -2.06 5.32
N LEU A 92 4.75 -0.87 5.60
CA LEU A 92 6.02 -0.69 6.27
C LEU A 92 5.84 -0.56 7.78
N ASN A 93 6.74 -1.20 8.52
CA ASN A 93 6.79 -1.07 9.97
C ASN A 93 7.77 0.06 10.34
N PRO A 94 7.28 1.22 10.78
CA PRO A 94 8.16 2.34 11.10
C PRO A 94 9.05 2.11 12.32
N ARG A 95 8.80 1.06 13.10
CA ARG A 95 9.60 0.70 14.28
C ARG A 95 10.75 -0.25 13.95
N HIS A 96 10.78 -0.81 12.73
CA HIS A 96 11.86 -1.69 12.33
C HIS A 96 13.15 -0.90 12.12
N PRO A 97 14.32 -1.42 12.56
CA PRO A 97 15.60 -0.69 12.41
C PRO A 97 15.93 -0.30 10.98
N ALA A 98 15.57 -1.15 10.00
CA ALA A 98 15.84 -0.88 8.60
C ALA A 98 15.01 0.27 8.01
N ILE A 99 14.08 0.84 8.76
CA ILE A 99 13.31 2.00 8.30
C ILE A 99 14.22 3.19 7.95
N SER A 100 15.40 3.27 8.56
CA SER A 100 16.38 4.32 8.26
C SER A 100 16.94 4.21 6.84
N GLN A 101 16.77 3.08 6.17
CA GLN A 101 17.21 2.86 4.79
C GLN A 101 16.16 3.27 3.76
N VAL A 102 14.95 3.58 4.20
CA VAL A 102 13.88 4.06 3.32
C VAL A 102 14.09 5.54 3.05
N GLN A 103 14.13 5.93 1.76
CA GLN A 103 14.41 7.29 1.36
C GLN A 103 13.35 7.82 0.41
N GLY A 104 12.90 9.05 0.64
CA GLY A 104 12.12 9.78 -0.34
C GLY A 104 13.01 10.26 -1.47
N VAL A 105 12.68 9.93 -2.72
CA VAL A 105 13.54 10.21 -3.89
C VAL A 105 12.96 11.32 -4.74
N GLN A 106 11.63 11.35 -4.92
CA GLN A 106 10.99 12.26 -5.85
C GLN A 106 9.56 12.52 -5.43
N VAL A 107 9.11 13.75 -5.66
CA VAL A 107 7.71 14.14 -5.52
C VAL A 107 7.20 14.61 -6.88
N TYR A 108 6.06 14.07 -7.31
CA TYR A 108 5.43 14.42 -8.57
C TYR A 108 4.10 15.10 -8.30
N ASP A 109 3.79 16.13 -9.08
CA ASP A 109 2.45 16.69 -9.12
C ASP A 109 1.52 15.75 -9.87
N PHE A 110 0.28 15.66 -9.41
CA PHE A 110 -0.66 14.71 -9.96
C PHE A 110 -2.09 15.22 -9.81
N MET A 111 -2.92 14.93 -10.81
CA MET A 111 -4.34 15.23 -10.80
C MET A 111 -5.06 14.13 -11.57
N TYR A 112 -6.17 13.63 -11.03
CA TYR A 112 -6.97 12.65 -11.76
C TYR A 112 -7.57 13.27 -13.02
N ASP A 113 -7.60 12.50 -14.11
CA ASP A 113 -8.25 12.90 -15.33
C ASP A 113 -9.75 13.13 -15.01
N PRO A 114 -10.30 14.32 -15.35
CA PRO A 114 -11.70 14.62 -15.06
C PRO A 114 -12.70 13.59 -15.62
N ARG A 115 -12.33 12.92 -16.71
CA ARG A 115 -13.19 11.89 -17.32
C ARG A 115 -13.45 10.70 -16.39
N MET A 116 -12.60 10.47 -15.40
CA MET A 116 -12.80 9.40 -14.41
C MET A 116 -14.01 9.64 -13.51
N PHE A 117 -14.52 10.85 -13.48
CA PHE A 117 -15.67 11.24 -12.66
C PHE A 117 -16.96 11.41 -13.48
N GLU A 118 -16.89 11.29 -14.78
CA GLU A 118 -18.06 11.38 -15.67
C GLU A 118 -18.86 10.08 -15.60
N ARG A 119 -20.20 10.23 -15.69
CA ARG A 119 -21.14 9.10 -15.68
C ARG A 119 -22.12 9.21 -16.82
#